data_294a90e6574bf706a62766cbedef25f7
#
_entry.id   294a90e6574bf706a62766cbedef25f7
#
_cell.length_a   1.000
_cell.length_b   1.000
_cell.length_c   1.000
_cell.angle_alpha   90.00
_cell.angle_beta   90.00
_cell.angle_gamma   90.00
#
_symmetry.space_group_name_H-M   'P 1'
#
loop_
_entity.id
_entity.type
_entity.pdbx_description
1 polymer ?
#
loop_
_entity_poly.entity_id
_entity_poly.type
_entity_poly.pdbx_seq_one_letter_code
_entity_poly.pdbx_strand_id
1 'polypeptide(L)'
;IFHTTDFAQSKPKGKIIKLALLNTMANTLETEAQLLNPLSDIEGYDVEITFFTPSAILNSSAIKIKEAEPNADISKYEHRIKFHRSLEDFNPEEYDGAILTGAPVASEPLQQREEGKGVTYFEEYIATLDKIKQSNTPTLAICWASHVALNHFYEVPRHKREQGKLTGVFNVLNQKPEHKLMNNVGDGFDLPVSRNYLSDEALLQANVIPLASSEETGTALAADKDGPFIYMTGHLEYDP
;
A
#
# COMPACT_ATOMS: atom_id res chain seq x y z
N ILE A 1 -0.76 19.26 7.39
CA ILE A 1 0.33 18.47 6.76
C ILE A 1 1.54 18.69 7.65
N PHE A 2 1.89 17.67 8.44
CA PHE A 2 3.04 17.77 9.34
C PHE A 2 4.28 17.27 8.62
N HIS A 3 5.27 18.14 8.44
CA HIS A 3 6.56 17.79 7.89
C HIS A 3 7.46 17.21 8.99
N THR A 4 8.29 16.25 8.66
CA THR A 4 9.26 15.64 9.59
C THR A 4 10.20 16.66 10.26
N THR A 5 10.30 17.87 9.74
CA THR A 5 11.07 18.98 10.32
C THR A 5 10.31 19.77 11.39
N ASP A 6 8.97 19.68 11.45
CA ASP A 6 8.14 20.45 12.39
C ASP A 6 7.86 19.68 13.70
N PHE A 7 8.10 18.37 13.71
CA PHE A 7 7.94 17.52 14.91
C PHE A 7 9.00 17.76 15.99
N ALA A 8 10.10 18.42 15.66
CA ALA A 8 11.22 18.64 16.61
C ALA A 8 10.86 19.55 17.80
N GLN A 9 9.67 20.14 17.88
CA GLN A 9 9.28 21.10 18.91
C GLN A 9 8.15 20.67 19.86
N SER A 10 7.39 19.61 19.55
CA SER A 10 6.36 19.10 20.47
C SER A 10 6.90 17.90 21.26
N LYS A 11 6.76 17.92 22.59
CA LYS A 11 7.04 16.71 23.40
C LYS A 11 6.03 15.63 22.99
N PRO A 12 6.50 14.38 22.77
CA PRO A 12 5.61 13.27 22.48
C PRO A 12 4.48 13.18 23.51
N LYS A 13 3.24 13.05 23.04
CA LYS A 13 2.06 12.92 23.90
C LYS A 13 1.84 11.50 24.38
N GLY A 14 2.49 10.52 23.75
CA GLY A 14 2.30 9.12 24.03
C GLY A 14 3.48 8.25 23.63
N LYS A 15 3.23 6.94 23.47
CA LYS A 15 4.21 6.00 22.93
C LYS A 15 4.39 6.26 21.44
N ILE A 16 5.63 6.36 20.97
CA ILE A 16 5.92 6.55 19.54
C ILE A 16 5.77 5.22 18.81
N ILE A 17 5.03 5.22 17.69
CA ILE A 17 4.95 4.14 16.71
C ILE A 17 5.65 4.64 15.43
N LYS A 18 6.62 3.90 14.95
CA LYS A 18 7.36 4.21 13.72
C LYS A 18 6.78 3.41 12.55
N LEU A 19 6.29 4.10 11.54
CA LEU A 19 5.75 3.47 10.34
C LEU A 19 6.55 3.86 9.10
N ALA A 20 6.77 2.88 8.22
CA ALA A 20 7.24 3.12 6.87
C ALA A 20 6.04 3.18 5.92
N LEU A 21 5.93 4.23 5.12
CA LEU A 21 4.94 4.36 4.05
C LEU A 21 5.64 4.28 2.68
N LEU A 22 5.47 3.14 2.00
CA LEU A 22 6.00 2.89 0.66
C LEU A 22 4.96 3.35 -0.37
N ASN A 23 5.16 4.55 -0.93
CA ASN A 23 4.19 5.19 -1.82
C ASN A 23 4.60 5.12 -3.29
N THR A 24 3.82 4.36 -4.09
CA THR A 24 3.97 4.22 -5.54
C THR A 24 2.88 4.93 -6.33
N MET A 25 1.96 5.65 -5.66
CA MET A 25 0.82 6.32 -6.29
C MET A 25 1.23 7.61 -7.03
N ALA A 26 0.56 7.85 -8.16
CA ALA A 26 0.76 9.10 -8.93
C ALA A 26 0.31 10.35 -8.16
N ASN A 27 -0.78 10.22 -7.38
CA ASN A 27 -1.34 11.28 -6.51
C ASN A 27 -0.67 11.24 -5.14
N THR A 28 0.65 11.39 -5.10
CA THR A 28 1.47 11.18 -3.89
C THR A 28 0.95 11.91 -2.67
N LEU A 29 0.72 13.22 -2.79
CA LEU A 29 0.28 14.07 -1.67
C LEU A 29 -1.11 13.69 -1.15
N GLU A 30 -2.05 13.43 -2.06
CA GLU A 30 -3.42 13.05 -1.72
C GLU A 30 -3.44 11.69 -1.01
N THR A 31 -2.75 10.70 -1.58
CA THR A 31 -2.65 9.35 -0.98
C THR A 31 -2.04 9.40 0.43
N GLU A 32 -1.00 10.20 0.62
CA GLU A 32 -0.38 10.36 1.94
C GLU A 32 -1.33 11.02 2.92
N ALA A 33 -2.01 12.10 2.53
CA ALA A 33 -2.99 12.76 3.38
C ALA A 33 -4.10 11.80 3.82
N GLN A 34 -4.65 11.01 2.88
CA GLN A 34 -5.70 10.03 3.15
C GLN A 34 -5.24 8.93 4.12
N LEU A 35 -4.02 8.43 3.98
CA LEU A 35 -3.46 7.42 4.88
C LEU A 35 -3.06 8.00 6.26
N LEU A 36 -2.63 9.26 6.30
CA LEU A 36 -2.18 9.91 7.54
C LEU A 36 -3.34 10.39 8.42
N ASN A 37 -4.44 10.85 7.81
CA ASN A 37 -5.58 11.38 8.55
C ASN A 37 -6.10 10.42 9.63
N PRO A 38 -6.38 9.13 9.34
CA PRO A 38 -6.83 8.18 10.37
C PRO A 38 -5.79 7.91 11.47
N LEU A 39 -4.50 8.08 11.15
CA LEU A 39 -3.40 7.83 12.10
C LEU A 39 -3.17 9.00 13.04
N SER A 40 -3.67 10.21 12.73
CA SER A 40 -3.46 11.42 13.52
C SER A 40 -4.19 11.42 14.85
N ASP A 41 -5.27 10.63 14.98
CA ASP A 41 -6.20 10.64 16.11
C ASP A 41 -6.12 9.37 16.98
N ILE A 42 -5.04 8.60 16.87
CA ILE A 42 -4.84 7.40 17.70
C ILE A 42 -4.54 7.82 19.13
N GLU A 43 -5.47 7.56 20.05
CA GLU A 43 -5.34 7.93 21.43
C GLU A 43 -4.16 7.22 22.13
N GLY A 44 -3.32 8.00 22.81
CA GLY A 44 -2.17 7.49 23.57
C GLY A 44 -0.92 7.18 22.75
N TYR A 45 -0.93 7.44 21.44
CA TYR A 45 0.21 7.22 20.56
C TYR A 45 0.55 8.46 19.75
N ASP A 46 1.86 8.62 19.47
CA ASP A 46 2.38 9.50 18.44
C ASP A 46 2.88 8.64 17.29
N VAL A 47 2.57 9.01 16.06
CA VAL A 47 2.99 8.24 14.88
C VAL A 47 4.07 9.00 14.12
N GLU A 48 5.25 8.39 14.01
CA GLU A 48 6.37 8.88 13.19
C GLU A 48 6.36 8.13 11.86
N ILE A 49 6.30 8.86 10.74
CA ILE A 49 6.22 8.25 9.42
C ILE A 49 7.42 8.61 8.58
N THR A 50 8.05 7.61 7.99
CA THR A 50 9.08 7.76 6.98
C THR A 50 8.52 7.33 5.62
N PHE A 51 8.60 8.23 4.64
CA PHE A 51 8.16 7.96 3.28
C PHE A 51 9.26 7.31 2.46
N PHE A 52 8.87 6.27 1.69
CA PHE A 52 9.72 5.60 0.74
C PHE A 52 9.05 5.55 -0.64
N THR A 53 9.87 5.57 -1.68
CA THR A 53 9.43 5.34 -3.06
C THR A 53 10.53 4.66 -3.87
N PRO A 54 10.19 3.87 -4.90
CA PRO A 54 11.19 3.24 -5.75
C PRO A 54 12.18 4.23 -6.37
N SER A 55 13.44 3.84 -6.46
CA SER A 55 14.54 4.63 -7.03
C SER A 55 14.22 5.14 -8.44
N ALA A 56 13.57 4.31 -9.27
CA ALA A 56 13.14 4.71 -10.62
C ALA A 56 12.14 5.87 -10.60
N ILE A 57 11.23 5.92 -9.60
CA ILE A 57 10.25 7.00 -9.45
C ILE A 57 10.94 8.28 -8.95
N LEU A 58 11.91 8.20 -8.03
CA LEU A 58 12.70 9.34 -7.59
C LEU A 58 13.49 9.95 -8.75
N ASN A 59 14.18 9.12 -9.52
CA ASN A 59 14.94 9.56 -10.69
C ASN A 59 14.05 10.22 -11.73
N SER A 60 12.88 9.63 -12.03
CA SER A 60 11.90 10.23 -12.91
C SER A 60 11.39 11.59 -12.38
N SER A 61 11.17 11.72 -11.07
CA SER A 61 10.75 12.98 -10.45
C SER A 61 11.81 14.06 -10.61
N ALA A 62 13.08 13.74 -10.40
CA ALA A 62 14.20 14.68 -10.60
C ALA A 62 14.32 15.16 -12.06
N ILE A 63 14.09 14.26 -13.03
CA ILE A 63 14.05 14.61 -14.46
C ILE A 63 12.88 15.55 -14.74
N LYS A 64 11.69 15.24 -14.26
CA LYS A 64 10.48 16.07 -14.46
C LYS A 64 10.63 17.48 -13.90
N ILE A 65 11.32 17.65 -12.78
CA ILE A 65 11.63 18.99 -12.24
C ILE A 65 12.55 19.77 -13.19
N LYS A 66 13.60 19.13 -13.71
CA LYS A 66 14.57 19.77 -14.62
C LYS A 66 13.98 20.17 -15.97
N GLU A 67 13.05 19.38 -16.48
CA GLU A 67 12.43 19.56 -17.81
C GLU A 67 11.11 20.35 -17.75
N ALA A 68 10.69 20.81 -16.56
CA ALA A 68 9.41 21.47 -16.39
C ALA A 68 9.36 22.83 -17.07
N GLU A 69 8.27 23.11 -17.75
CA GLU A 69 7.95 24.44 -18.24
C GLU A 69 7.77 25.44 -17.08
N PRO A 70 8.00 26.75 -17.27
CA PRO A 70 8.04 27.74 -16.19
C PRO A 70 6.80 27.82 -15.29
N ASN A 71 5.64 27.37 -15.76
CA ASN A 71 4.37 27.39 -15.01
C ASN A 71 3.79 26.00 -14.75
N ALA A 72 4.58 24.94 -14.94
CA ALA A 72 4.12 23.59 -14.68
C ALA A 72 3.96 23.32 -13.16
N ASP A 73 2.91 22.61 -12.78
CA ASP A 73 2.79 22.12 -11.41
C ASP A 73 3.75 20.93 -11.18
N ILE A 74 4.83 21.20 -10.46
CA ILE A 74 5.85 20.21 -10.10
C ILE A 74 5.81 19.84 -8.61
N SER A 75 4.84 20.34 -7.87
CA SER A 75 4.75 20.19 -6.40
C SER A 75 4.90 18.75 -5.92
N LYS A 76 4.26 17.79 -6.59
CA LYS A 76 4.36 16.35 -6.25
C LYS A 76 5.77 15.77 -6.47
N TYR A 77 6.50 16.28 -7.47
CA TYR A 77 7.87 15.82 -7.73
C TYR A 77 8.84 16.41 -6.72
N GLU A 78 8.69 17.71 -6.41
CA GLU A 78 9.47 18.37 -5.35
C GLU A 78 9.23 17.74 -3.98
N HIS A 79 7.97 17.43 -3.67
CA HIS A 79 7.60 16.72 -2.44
C HIS A 79 8.33 15.37 -2.33
N ARG A 80 8.30 14.55 -3.38
CA ARG A 80 9.03 13.27 -3.39
C ARG A 80 10.52 13.46 -3.16
N ILE A 81 11.16 14.35 -3.91
CA ILE A 81 12.61 14.58 -3.77
C ILE A 81 12.98 15.09 -2.37
N LYS A 82 12.10 15.88 -1.75
CA LYS A 82 12.37 16.47 -0.43
C LYS A 82 12.12 15.52 0.72
N PHE A 83 11.10 14.67 0.63
CA PHE A 83 10.60 13.92 1.79
C PHE A 83 10.69 12.40 1.67
N HIS A 84 10.84 11.84 0.47
CA HIS A 84 10.96 10.39 0.31
C HIS A 84 12.39 9.94 0.27
N ARG A 85 12.63 8.78 0.87
CA ARG A 85 13.86 8.00 0.72
C ARG A 85 13.67 6.97 -0.39
N SER A 86 14.79 6.48 -0.94
CA SER A 86 14.76 5.34 -1.86
C SER A 86 14.34 4.06 -1.13
N LEU A 87 13.65 3.15 -1.82
CA LEU A 87 13.39 1.79 -1.30
C LEU A 87 14.67 1.00 -1.06
N GLU A 88 15.77 1.32 -1.73
CA GLU A 88 17.09 0.72 -1.47
C GLU A 88 17.54 0.95 -0.03
N ASP A 89 17.22 2.12 0.55
CA ASP A 89 17.57 2.50 1.92
C ASP A 89 16.59 1.94 2.96
N PHE A 90 15.54 1.22 2.54
CA PHE A 90 14.54 0.71 3.45
C PHE A 90 15.06 -0.50 4.25
N ASN A 91 15.06 -0.34 5.56
CA ASN A 91 15.33 -1.40 6.52
C ASN A 91 14.08 -1.63 7.39
N PRO A 92 13.31 -2.71 7.19
CA PRO A 92 12.06 -2.92 7.91
C PRO A 92 12.21 -3.09 9.42
N GLU A 93 13.39 -3.48 9.92
CA GLU A 93 13.65 -3.65 11.36
C GLU A 93 13.66 -2.31 12.13
N GLU A 94 13.74 -1.17 11.44
CA GLU A 94 13.70 0.16 12.04
C GLU A 94 12.27 0.66 12.33
N TYR A 95 11.24 -0.11 11.89
CA TYR A 95 9.83 0.28 11.95
C TYR A 95 8.97 -0.74 12.71
N ASP A 96 7.96 -0.24 13.39
CA ASP A 96 6.94 -1.06 14.06
C ASP A 96 5.93 -1.64 13.05
N GLY A 97 5.88 -1.08 11.84
CA GLY A 97 5.03 -1.55 10.75
C GLY A 97 5.27 -0.82 9.43
N ALA A 98 4.70 -1.34 8.37
CA ALA A 98 4.77 -0.72 7.04
C ALA A 98 3.40 -0.69 6.35
N ILE A 99 3.21 0.31 5.47
CA ILE A 99 2.07 0.43 4.58
C ILE A 99 2.59 0.52 3.15
N LEU A 100 2.12 -0.36 2.28
CA LEU A 100 2.47 -0.40 0.86
C LEU A 100 1.25 0.03 0.05
N THR A 101 1.34 1.15 -0.67
CA THR A 101 0.22 1.67 -1.45
C THR A 101 -0.04 0.86 -2.72
N GLY A 102 -1.19 1.07 -3.32
CA GLY A 102 -1.44 0.70 -4.71
C GLY A 102 -0.47 1.36 -5.67
N ALA A 103 -0.59 1.03 -6.95
CA ALA A 103 0.20 1.66 -8.02
C ALA A 103 -0.65 1.86 -9.29
N PRO A 104 -0.43 2.95 -10.06
CA PRO A 104 -1.19 3.23 -11.29
C PRO A 104 -0.67 2.41 -12.50
N VAL A 105 -0.29 1.16 -12.26
CA VAL A 105 0.29 0.22 -13.23
C VAL A 105 -0.59 -1.01 -13.47
N ALA A 106 -1.89 -0.85 -13.26
CA ALA A 106 -2.85 -1.96 -13.31
C ALA A 106 -2.94 -2.66 -14.67
N SER A 107 -2.60 -1.99 -15.77
CA SER A 107 -2.60 -2.56 -17.13
C SER A 107 -1.29 -3.28 -17.48
N GLU A 108 -0.23 -3.03 -16.73
CA GLU A 108 1.08 -3.60 -16.99
C GLU A 108 1.21 -5.04 -16.47
N PRO A 109 2.02 -5.91 -17.11
CA PRO A 109 2.43 -7.16 -16.51
C PRO A 109 3.04 -6.93 -15.13
N LEU A 110 2.81 -7.84 -14.17
CA LEU A 110 3.45 -7.75 -12.84
C LEU A 110 4.97 -7.75 -12.99
N GLN A 111 5.49 -8.65 -13.84
CA GLN A 111 6.92 -8.76 -14.11
C GLN A 111 7.27 -8.08 -15.42
N GLN A 112 8.47 -7.52 -15.49
CA GLN A 112 9.04 -7.07 -16.75
C GLN A 112 9.46 -8.31 -17.57
N ARG A 113 8.68 -8.63 -18.62
CA ARG A 113 8.93 -9.82 -19.46
C ARG A 113 9.63 -9.49 -20.76
N GLU A 114 9.54 -8.26 -21.22
CA GLU A 114 10.13 -7.76 -22.46
C GLU A 114 10.70 -6.36 -22.21
N GLU A 115 11.74 -6.00 -22.95
CA GLU A 115 12.36 -4.68 -22.85
C GLU A 115 11.32 -3.57 -23.06
N GLY A 116 11.23 -2.66 -22.11
CA GLY A 116 10.29 -1.54 -22.12
C GLY A 116 8.84 -1.86 -21.72
N LYS A 117 8.51 -3.10 -21.36
CA LYS A 117 7.19 -3.50 -20.88
C LYS A 117 7.25 -3.98 -19.44
N GLY A 118 6.25 -3.62 -18.65
CA GLY A 118 6.16 -3.98 -17.25
C GLY A 118 6.55 -2.85 -16.30
N VAL A 119 6.65 -3.18 -15.01
CA VAL A 119 6.92 -2.23 -13.94
C VAL A 119 8.42 -2.07 -13.75
N THR A 120 8.97 -0.88 -14.03
CA THR A 120 10.42 -0.62 -14.03
C THR A 120 11.10 -0.80 -12.68
N TYR A 121 10.35 -0.74 -11.58
CA TYR A 121 10.84 -0.93 -10.20
C TYR A 121 10.44 -2.28 -9.61
N PHE A 122 10.03 -3.26 -10.45
CA PHE A 122 9.49 -4.52 -9.96
C PHE A 122 10.49 -5.30 -9.11
N GLU A 123 11.74 -5.43 -9.55
CA GLU A 123 12.78 -6.19 -8.83
C GLU A 123 13.12 -5.53 -7.48
N GLU A 124 13.25 -4.20 -7.45
CA GLU A 124 13.45 -3.44 -6.21
C GLU A 124 12.28 -3.65 -5.23
N TYR A 125 11.06 -3.69 -5.76
CA TYR A 125 9.85 -3.91 -4.98
C TYR A 125 9.79 -5.33 -4.40
N ILE A 126 10.12 -6.36 -5.19
CA ILE A 126 10.20 -7.75 -4.74
C ILE A 126 11.24 -7.91 -3.64
N ALA A 127 12.44 -7.37 -3.84
CA ALA A 127 13.49 -7.39 -2.80
C ALA A 127 13.01 -6.72 -1.49
N THR A 128 12.18 -5.69 -1.59
CA THR A 128 11.58 -5.03 -0.43
C THR A 128 10.57 -5.94 0.29
N LEU A 129 9.72 -6.64 -0.46
CA LEU A 129 8.77 -7.61 0.12
C LEU A 129 9.52 -8.74 0.86
N ASP A 130 10.63 -9.23 0.29
CA ASP A 130 11.46 -10.27 0.91
C ASP A 130 12.08 -9.78 2.23
N LYS A 131 12.62 -8.56 2.29
CA LYS A 131 13.11 -7.93 3.52
C LYS A 131 12.02 -7.88 4.60
N ILE A 132 10.80 -7.45 4.24
CA ILE A 132 9.65 -7.40 5.15
C ILE A 132 9.29 -8.80 5.68
N LYS A 133 9.24 -9.79 4.79
CA LYS A 133 8.92 -11.17 5.18
C LYS A 133 9.96 -11.75 6.14
N GLN A 134 11.25 -11.48 5.89
CA GLN A 134 12.37 -11.94 6.73
C GLN A 134 12.38 -11.28 8.12
N SER A 135 12.13 -9.97 8.19
CA SER A 135 12.06 -9.23 9.46
C SER A 135 10.78 -9.48 10.24
N ASN A 136 9.77 -10.08 9.59
CA ASN A 136 8.43 -10.25 10.13
C ASN A 136 7.76 -8.93 10.57
N THR A 137 8.06 -7.82 9.88
CA THR A 137 7.50 -6.49 10.16
C THR A 137 6.03 -6.42 9.73
N PRO A 138 5.08 -6.15 10.63
CA PRO A 138 3.66 -6.05 10.30
C PRO A 138 3.42 -5.09 9.13
N THR A 139 2.74 -5.55 8.08
CA THR A 139 2.65 -4.80 6.84
C THR A 139 1.26 -4.87 6.22
N LEU A 140 0.68 -3.70 5.94
CA LEU A 140 -0.54 -3.56 5.15
C LEU A 140 -0.18 -3.32 3.69
N ALA A 141 -0.54 -4.26 2.82
CA ALA A 141 -0.42 -4.14 1.37
C ALA A 141 -1.78 -3.78 0.75
N ILE A 142 -1.84 -2.71 -0.04
CA ILE A 142 -3.08 -2.16 -0.59
C ILE A 142 -3.14 -2.35 -2.11
N CYS A 143 -4.24 -2.84 -2.64
CA CYS A 143 -4.57 -2.96 -4.05
C CYS A 143 -3.46 -3.68 -4.86
N TRP A 144 -2.71 -2.97 -5.70
CA TRP A 144 -1.62 -3.56 -6.50
C TRP A 144 -0.57 -4.24 -5.63
N ALA A 145 -0.20 -3.63 -4.50
CA ALA A 145 0.76 -4.21 -3.55
C ALA A 145 0.29 -5.58 -3.02
N SER A 146 -1.01 -5.73 -2.72
CA SER A 146 -1.60 -7.01 -2.32
C SER A 146 -1.43 -8.06 -3.42
N HIS A 147 -1.75 -7.72 -4.67
CA HIS A 147 -1.62 -8.66 -5.78
C HIS A 147 -0.18 -9.08 -6.03
N VAL A 148 0.79 -8.15 -5.91
CA VAL A 148 2.21 -8.48 -6.06
C VAL A 148 2.67 -9.40 -4.94
N ALA A 149 2.37 -9.09 -3.69
CA ALA A 149 2.79 -9.89 -2.56
C ALA A 149 2.14 -11.29 -2.56
N LEU A 150 0.84 -11.39 -2.87
CA LEU A 150 0.14 -12.68 -3.01
C LEU A 150 0.72 -13.53 -4.16
N ASN A 151 1.06 -12.91 -5.29
CA ASN A 151 1.69 -13.62 -6.40
C ASN A 151 3.11 -14.07 -6.05
N HIS A 152 3.89 -13.19 -5.41
CA HIS A 152 5.28 -13.48 -5.06
C HIS A 152 5.41 -14.61 -4.02
N PHE A 153 4.63 -14.55 -2.94
CA PHE A 153 4.77 -15.50 -1.84
C PHE A 153 3.96 -16.79 -2.00
N TYR A 154 2.86 -16.74 -2.75
CA TYR A 154 1.88 -17.84 -2.80
C TYR A 154 1.48 -18.23 -4.22
N GLU A 155 2.13 -17.67 -5.23
CA GLU A 155 1.84 -17.93 -6.66
C GLU A 155 0.37 -17.67 -7.03
N VAL A 156 -0.35 -16.83 -6.26
CA VAL A 156 -1.73 -16.45 -6.55
C VAL A 156 -1.77 -15.53 -7.77
N PRO A 157 -2.27 -15.99 -8.94
CA PRO A 157 -2.33 -15.17 -10.12
C PRO A 157 -3.42 -14.12 -10.01
N ARG A 158 -3.25 -13.03 -10.77
CA ARG A 158 -4.32 -12.07 -11.02
C ARG A 158 -4.88 -12.24 -12.41
N HIS A 159 -6.20 -12.18 -12.52
CA HIS A 159 -6.92 -12.28 -13.78
C HIS A 159 -7.57 -10.95 -14.12
N LYS A 160 -7.44 -10.52 -15.38
CA LYS A 160 -8.15 -9.33 -15.85
C LYS A 160 -9.64 -9.63 -15.90
N ARG A 161 -10.44 -8.70 -15.37
CA ARG A 161 -11.91 -8.84 -15.39
C ARG A 161 -12.44 -8.70 -16.81
N GLU A 162 -13.25 -9.65 -17.26
CA GLU A 162 -13.94 -9.62 -18.56
C GLU A 162 -15.00 -8.50 -18.60
N GLN A 163 -15.68 -8.24 -17.47
CA GLN A 163 -16.71 -7.22 -17.32
C GLN A 163 -16.14 -5.78 -17.19
N GLY A 164 -14.83 -5.60 -17.39
CA GLY A 164 -14.16 -4.31 -17.25
C GLY A 164 -13.82 -3.96 -15.81
N LYS A 165 -13.54 -2.69 -15.58
CA LYS A 165 -13.08 -2.17 -14.28
C LYS A 165 -14.19 -2.28 -13.22
N LEU A 166 -13.89 -2.86 -12.06
CA LEU A 166 -14.74 -2.80 -10.88
C LEU A 166 -14.48 -1.46 -10.16
N THR A 167 -15.49 -0.60 -10.11
CA THR A 167 -15.41 0.70 -9.47
C THR A 167 -16.69 0.97 -8.70
N GLY A 168 -16.55 1.38 -7.44
CA GLY A 168 -17.69 1.69 -6.56
C GLY A 168 -17.34 1.45 -5.10
N VAL A 169 -18.34 1.59 -4.25
CA VAL A 169 -18.29 1.22 -2.84
C VAL A 169 -19.10 -0.05 -2.66
N PHE A 170 -18.50 -1.08 -2.07
CA PHE A 170 -19.09 -2.39 -1.89
C PHE A 170 -19.13 -2.75 -0.41
N ASN A 171 -20.27 -3.25 0.05
CA ASN A 171 -20.37 -3.79 1.40
C ASN A 171 -19.68 -5.16 1.44
N VAL A 172 -18.66 -5.30 2.27
CA VAL A 172 -17.93 -6.55 2.49
C VAL A 172 -18.24 -7.09 3.88
N LEU A 173 -18.54 -8.39 3.95
CA LEU A 173 -18.94 -9.04 5.18
C LEU A 173 -17.71 -9.53 5.96
N ASN A 174 -17.75 -9.36 7.28
CA ASN A 174 -16.76 -9.90 8.19
C ASN A 174 -16.85 -11.43 8.25
N GLN A 175 -15.82 -12.11 7.77
CA GLN A 175 -15.74 -13.57 7.70
C GLN A 175 -15.09 -14.19 8.94
N LYS A 176 -14.47 -13.37 9.81
CA LYS A 176 -13.66 -13.82 10.96
C LYS A 176 -13.80 -12.86 12.14
N PRO A 177 -14.99 -12.72 12.74
CA PRO A 177 -15.20 -11.78 13.86
C PRO A 177 -14.29 -12.04 15.07
N GLU A 178 -13.80 -13.28 15.24
CA GLU A 178 -12.87 -13.65 16.29
C GLU A 178 -11.40 -13.27 16.01
N HIS A 179 -11.09 -12.87 14.79
CA HIS A 179 -9.72 -12.48 14.43
C HIS A 179 -9.37 -11.09 14.99
N LYS A 180 -8.17 -10.92 15.55
CA LYS A 180 -7.73 -9.68 16.21
C LYS A 180 -7.88 -8.41 15.35
N LEU A 181 -7.73 -8.51 14.03
CA LEU A 181 -7.88 -7.39 13.10
C LEU A 181 -9.36 -7.06 12.83
N MET A 182 -10.28 -7.95 13.14
CA MET A 182 -11.71 -7.79 12.89
C MET A 182 -12.50 -7.47 14.17
N ASN A 183 -11.82 -7.35 15.31
CA ASN A 183 -12.45 -6.93 16.56
C ASN A 183 -13.10 -5.56 16.40
N ASN A 184 -14.36 -5.45 16.78
CA ASN A 184 -15.18 -4.23 16.69
C ASN A 184 -15.50 -3.74 15.26
N VAL A 185 -15.25 -4.54 14.23
CA VAL A 185 -15.65 -4.20 12.85
C VAL A 185 -17.16 -4.41 12.61
N GLY A 186 -17.84 -5.17 13.48
CA GLY A 186 -19.25 -5.55 13.29
C GLY A 186 -19.42 -6.61 12.20
N ASP A 187 -20.60 -6.64 11.56
CA ASP A 187 -20.95 -7.65 10.56
C ASP A 187 -20.25 -7.43 9.21
N GLY A 188 -19.75 -6.22 8.97
CA GLY A 188 -19.06 -5.84 7.73
C GLY A 188 -18.80 -4.34 7.66
N PHE A 189 -18.26 -3.90 6.52
CA PHE A 189 -17.95 -2.49 6.27
C PHE A 189 -18.01 -2.17 4.77
N ASP A 190 -18.14 -0.89 4.46
CA ASP A 190 -18.13 -0.40 3.09
C ASP A 190 -16.69 -0.19 2.62
N LEU A 191 -16.34 -0.77 1.46
CA LEU A 191 -15.02 -0.75 0.88
C LEU A 191 -15.04 -0.08 -0.49
N PRO A 192 -14.38 1.07 -0.68
CA PRO A 192 -14.12 1.61 -2.00
C PRO A 192 -13.22 0.68 -2.81
N VAL A 193 -13.57 0.45 -4.07
CA VAL A 193 -12.82 -0.42 -4.99
C VAL A 193 -12.64 0.27 -6.33
N SER A 194 -11.44 0.16 -6.91
CA SER A 194 -11.11 0.70 -8.22
C SER A 194 -10.04 -0.15 -8.88
N ARG A 195 -10.43 -1.31 -9.48
CA ARG A 195 -9.47 -2.28 -10.01
C ARG A 195 -9.91 -2.96 -11.30
N ASN A 196 -8.93 -3.37 -12.12
CA ASN A 196 -9.13 -4.12 -13.36
C ASN A 196 -8.88 -5.63 -13.21
N TYR A 197 -8.32 -6.05 -12.08
CA TYR A 197 -7.89 -7.43 -11.85
C TYR A 197 -8.49 -7.99 -10.57
N LEU A 198 -8.68 -9.30 -10.56
CA LEU A 198 -9.06 -10.10 -9.39
C LEU A 198 -7.96 -11.14 -9.14
N SER A 199 -7.72 -11.49 -7.89
CA SER A 199 -6.90 -12.65 -7.53
C SER A 199 -7.67 -13.95 -7.79
N ASP A 200 -6.95 -15.05 -8.04
CA ASP A 200 -7.54 -16.38 -8.01
C ASP A 200 -8.02 -16.69 -6.59
N GLU A 201 -9.33 -16.77 -6.42
CA GLU A 201 -9.96 -16.85 -5.09
C GLU A 201 -9.64 -18.19 -4.40
N ALA A 202 -9.59 -19.29 -5.14
CA ALA A 202 -9.33 -20.61 -4.58
C ALA A 202 -7.89 -20.72 -4.05
N LEU A 203 -6.91 -20.22 -4.83
CA LEU A 203 -5.52 -20.19 -4.41
C LEU A 203 -5.28 -19.19 -3.27
N LEU A 204 -5.97 -18.05 -3.29
CA LEU A 204 -5.89 -17.07 -2.21
C LEU A 204 -6.35 -17.70 -0.89
N GLN A 205 -7.54 -18.27 -0.84
CA GLN A 205 -8.11 -18.87 0.37
C GLN A 205 -7.33 -20.10 0.87
N ALA A 206 -6.66 -20.81 -0.02
CA ALA A 206 -5.78 -21.93 0.38
C ALA A 206 -4.55 -21.47 1.17
N ASN A 207 -4.05 -20.26 0.88
CA ASN A 207 -2.76 -19.77 1.40
C ASN A 207 -2.86 -18.76 2.53
N VAL A 208 -3.91 -17.92 2.55
CA VAL A 208 -4.10 -16.88 3.57
C VAL A 208 -5.43 -17.04 4.29
N ILE A 209 -5.67 -16.22 5.32
CA ILE A 209 -6.93 -16.18 6.08
C ILE A 209 -7.80 -15.07 5.49
N PRO A 210 -8.92 -15.39 4.81
CA PRO A 210 -9.90 -14.38 4.40
C PRO A 210 -10.55 -13.75 5.63
N LEU A 211 -10.51 -12.43 5.73
CA LEU A 211 -11.06 -11.65 6.85
C LEU A 211 -12.37 -10.95 6.46
N ALA A 212 -12.47 -10.45 5.23
CA ALA A 212 -13.69 -9.85 4.70
C ALA A 212 -13.84 -10.13 3.21
N SER A 213 -15.08 -10.33 2.75
CA SER A 213 -15.40 -10.62 1.34
C SER A 213 -16.81 -10.21 0.97
N SER A 214 -17.07 -10.06 -0.35
CA SER A 214 -18.41 -10.03 -0.94
C SER A 214 -18.47 -10.85 -2.22
N GLU A 215 -19.65 -11.08 -2.75
CA GLU A 215 -19.83 -11.77 -4.04
C GLU A 215 -19.18 -10.98 -5.19
N GLU A 216 -19.30 -9.65 -5.17
CA GLU A 216 -18.78 -8.77 -6.23
C GLU A 216 -17.27 -8.59 -6.16
N THR A 217 -16.72 -8.52 -4.95
CA THR A 217 -15.29 -8.22 -4.76
C THR A 217 -14.44 -9.48 -4.57
N GLY A 218 -15.02 -10.63 -4.26
CA GLY A 218 -14.28 -11.75 -3.73
C GLY A 218 -13.65 -11.39 -2.38
N THR A 219 -12.52 -11.98 -2.04
CA THR A 219 -11.77 -11.65 -0.82
C THR A 219 -11.22 -10.23 -0.91
N ALA A 220 -11.73 -9.36 -0.05
CA ALA A 220 -11.42 -7.94 0.02
C ALA A 220 -10.30 -7.63 1.02
N LEU A 221 -10.29 -8.35 2.15
CA LEU A 221 -9.28 -8.28 3.19
C LEU A 221 -8.85 -9.69 3.60
N ALA A 222 -7.56 -9.92 3.69
CA ALA A 222 -6.99 -11.17 4.14
C ALA A 222 -5.72 -10.94 4.98
N ALA A 223 -5.28 -11.95 5.71
CA ALA A 223 -4.02 -11.91 6.44
C ALA A 223 -3.21 -13.19 6.21
N ASP A 224 -1.90 -13.09 6.32
CA ASP A 224 -1.03 -14.27 6.40
C ASP A 224 -1.49 -15.20 7.54
N LYS A 225 -1.33 -16.51 7.37
CA LYS A 225 -1.56 -17.48 8.44
C LYS A 225 -0.54 -17.31 9.58
N ASP A 226 0.73 -17.23 9.19
CA ASP A 226 1.87 -17.14 10.11
C ASP A 226 2.91 -16.12 9.57
N GLY A 227 2.49 -14.93 9.18
CA GLY A 227 3.38 -13.95 8.60
C GLY A 227 2.93 -12.51 8.84
N PRO A 228 3.69 -11.55 8.33
CA PRO A 228 3.48 -10.15 8.64
C PRO A 228 2.45 -9.44 7.76
N PHE A 229 2.01 -10.05 6.65
CA PHE A 229 1.21 -9.33 5.66
C PHE A 229 -0.29 -9.36 5.94
N ILE A 230 -0.90 -8.20 5.74
CA ILE A 230 -2.33 -7.96 5.62
C ILE A 230 -2.57 -7.49 4.18
N TYR A 231 -3.46 -8.15 3.47
CA TYR A 231 -3.76 -7.93 2.06
C TYR A 231 -5.11 -7.25 1.91
N MET A 232 -5.13 -6.03 1.43
CA MET A 232 -6.35 -5.28 1.13
C MET A 232 -6.46 -5.06 -0.38
N THR A 233 -7.50 -5.61 -1.01
CA THR A 233 -7.67 -5.50 -2.45
C THR A 233 -8.49 -4.27 -2.88
N GLY A 234 -9.06 -3.54 -1.93
CA GLY A 234 -9.74 -2.25 -2.11
C GLY A 234 -8.93 -1.10 -1.49
N HIS A 235 -9.62 -0.01 -1.18
CA HIS A 235 -9.03 1.28 -0.82
C HIS A 235 -9.76 1.91 0.37
N LEU A 236 -9.47 1.48 1.60
CA LEU A 236 -10.03 2.11 2.81
C LEU A 236 -9.46 3.51 3.06
N GLU A 237 -8.37 3.86 2.39
CA GLU A 237 -7.76 5.18 2.47
C GLU A 237 -8.51 6.25 1.67
N TYR A 238 -9.40 5.88 0.74
CA TYR A 238 -10.15 6.87 -0.02
C TYR A 238 -11.17 7.59 0.86
N ASP A 239 -11.13 8.93 0.81
CA ASP A 239 -12.19 9.75 1.41
C ASP A 239 -13.52 9.53 0.68
N PRO A 240 -14.67 9.52 1.41
CA PRO A 240 -15.99 9.35 0.82
C PRO A 240 -16.40 10.51 -0.10
#